data_adb6eeb57d03b4e03a436806c71dfad1
#
_entry.id   adb6eeb57d03b4e03a436806c71dfad1
#
_cell.length_a   1.000
_cell.length_b   1.000
_cell.length_c   1.000
_cell.angle_alpha   90.00
_cell.angle_beta   90.00
_cell.angle_gamma   90.00
#
_symmetry.space_group_name_H-M   'P 1'
#
loop_
_entity.id
_entity.type
_entity.pdbx_description
1 polymer ?
#
loop_
_entity_poly.entity_id
_entity_poly.type
_entity_poly.pdbx_seq_one_letter_code
_entity_poly.pdbx_strand_id
1 'polypeptide(L)'
;MASGILSQSTWVHAEDSAELAKQALNPVAAMYSLPVQYNWDQKMGPSGGGMRSLTNIQPVLPFTLNDDWNLISRTILPVIDQHGLAPGGAADKSGVGDVTQSFFFSPKKPTDSGWILGAGPAILIPTGSDDLLSSEQWALGPTVVALKQSNGWTRGILANHLWGLDDSPPDEKDKVNSTFLQPFLSFTNSQFTTYGINTESTYNWQSREWSIPINLMVTQLLKIKGQPLTVQAGPRYWIESPDDGPQGWGFRVAVTFLFPR
;
A
#
# COMPACT_ATOMS: atom_id res chain seq x y z
N MET A 1 42.24 12.37 30.89
CA MET A 1 41.32 13.09 30.01
C MET A 1 41.06 12.27 28.75
N ALA A 2 40.14 11.33 28.81
CA ALA A 2 39.67 10.58 27.63
C ALA A 2 38.30 9.95 27.98
N SER A 3 37.26 10.75 28.07
CA SER A 3 35.90 10.25 28.35
C SER A 3 34.83 11.17 27.75
N GLY A 4 34.95 11.54 26.49
CA GLY A 4 33.97 12.48 25.90
C GLY A 4 33.57 12.27 24.46
N ILE A 5 34.01 11.19 23.77
CA ILE A 5 33.82 11.07 22.32
C ILE A 5 32.86 9.94 21.92
N LEU A 6 32.53 9.02 22.82
CA LEU A 6 31.67 7.85 22.48
C LEU A 6 30.15 8.10 22.59
N SER A 7 29.69 9.21 23.12
CA SER A 7 28.25 9.47 23.29
C SER A 7 27.56 10.16 22.10
N GLN A 8 28.30 10.90 21.28
CA GLN A 8 27.70 11.67 20.19
C GLN A 8 27.29 10.83 18.98
N SER A 9 28.04 9.76 18.66
CA SER A 9 27.73 8.92 17.48
C SER A 9 26.47 8.06 17.66
N THR A 10 26.13 7.66 18.87
CA THR A 10 24.91 6.89 19.15
C THR A 10 23.63 7.70 19.10
N TRP A 11 23.68 8.98 19.49
CA TRP A 11 22.54 9.89 19.44
C TRP A 11 22.18 10.29 18.00
N VAL A 12 23.15 10.62 17.17
CA VAL A 12 22.96 10.95 15.75
C VAL A 12 22.34 9.75 15.00
N HIS A 13 22.80 8.52 15.26
CA HIS A 13 22.23 7.32 14.62
C HIS A 13 20.81 6.99 15.09
N ALA A 14 20.45 7.30 16.33
CA ALA A 14 19.10 7.09 16.86
C ALA A 14 18.10 8.10 16.28
N GLU A 15 18.51 9.38 16.13
CA GLU A 15 17.68 10.43 15.55
C GLU A 15 17.41 10.19 14.06
N ASP A 16 18.43 9.80 13.28
CA ASP A 16 18.29 9.39 11.89
C ASP A 16 17.33 8.19 11.74
N SER A 17 17.42 7.22 12.65
CA SER A 17 16.56 6.03 12.62
C SER A 17 15.11 6.36 12.98
N ALA A 18 14.88 7.29 13.90
CA ALA A 18 13.53 7.76 14.25
C ALA A 18 12.87 8.48 13.07
N GLU A 19 13.61 9.34 12.37
CA GLU A 19 13.11 10.04 11.20
C GLU A 19 12.85 9.06 10.04
N LEU A 20 13.74 8.09 9.80
CA LEU A 20 13.52 7.04 8.80
C LEU A 20 12.28 6.19 9.09
N ALA A 21 12.08 5.78 10.36
CA ALA A 21 10.89 5.03 10.75
C ALA A 21 9.62 5.85 10.53
N LYS A 22 9.64 7.14 10.83
CA LYS A 22 8.55 8.07 10.61
C LYS A 22 8.26 8.29 9.12
N GLN A 23 9.28 8.48 8.30
CA GLN A 23 9.13 8.65 6.85
C GLN A 23 8.62 7.37 6.17
N ALA A 24 9.05 6.20 6.62
CA ALA A 24 8.57 4.92 6.10
C ALA A 24 7.05 4.70 6.28
N LEU A 25 6.44 5.38 7.26
CA LEU A 25 5.00 5.32 7.52
C LEU A 25 4.19 6.41 6.80
N ASN A 26 4.86 7.31 6.07
CA ASN A 26 4.22 8.43 5.37
C ASN A 26 4.12 8.12 3.87
N PRO A 27 2.92 7.89 3.30
CA PRO A 27 2.74 7.59 1.89
C PRO A 27 3.19 8.71 0.93
N VAL A 28 3.35 9.93 1.44
CA VAL A 28 3.80 11.11 0.68
C VAL A 28 5.12 11.68 1.21
N ALA A 29 5.94 10.84 1.83
CA ALA A 29 7.29 11.22 2.26
C ALA A 29 8.17 11.66 1.09
N ALA A 30 9.04 12.63 1.32
CA ALA A 30 10.04 13.07 0.34
C ALA A 30 11.26 12.11 0.29
N MET A 31 11.01 10.81 0.37
CA MET A 31 12.01 9.75 0.40
C MET A 31 11.71 8.71 -0.67
N TYR A 32 12.72 8.29 -1.42
CA TYR A 32 12.57 7.16 -2.33
C TYR A 32 12.38 5.88 -1.52
N SER A 33 11.40 5.08 -1.90
CA SER A 33 11.19 3.77 -1.27
C SER A 33 10.68 2.74 -2.26
N LEU A 34 10.97 1.48 -1.97
CA LEU A 34 10.51 0.34 -2.75
C LEU A 34 9.91 -0.70 -1.81
N PRO A 35 8.61 -0.59 -1.47
CA PRO A 35 7.87 -1.65 -0.81
C PRO A 35 7.65 -2.84 -1.75
N VAL A 36 7.93 -4.03 -1.26
CA VAL A 36 7.52 -5.32 -1.85
C VAL A 36 6.66 -6.01 -0.80
N GLN A 37 5.37 -6.10 -1.08
CA GLN A 37 4.37 -6.58 -0.14
C GLN A 37 3.69 -7.83 -0.67
N TYR A 38 3.84 -8.93 0.04
CA TYR A 38 3.19 -10.21 -0.22
C TYR A 38 1.97 -10.38 0.67
N ASN A 39 0.84 -10.76 0.07
CA ASN A 39 -0.39 -11.14 0.76
C ASN A 39 -0.75 -12.56 0.32
N TRP A 40 -1.19 -13.38 1.26
CA TRP A 40 -1.76 -14.67 1.00
C TRP A 40 -3.20 -14.70 1.51
N ASP A 41 -4.12 -15.02 0.63
CA ASP A 41 -5.55 -15.10 0.86
C ASP A 41 -6.08 -16.49 0.49
N GLN A 42 -7.10 -16.96 1.19
CA GLN A 42 -7.67 -18.30 1.03
C GLN A 42 -9.20 -18.28 1.03
N LYS A 43 -9.79 -19.45 0.87
CA LYS A 43 -11.25 -19.67 0.84
C LYS A 43 -11.93 -18.85 -0.24
N MET A 44 -11.35 -18.86 -1.42
CA MET A 44 -11.84 -18.15 -2.60
C MET A 44 -12.57 -19.11 -3.55
N GLY A 45 -13.36 -18.53 -4.46
CA GLY A 45 -14.14 -19.22 -5.46
C GLY A 45 -15.38 -19.93 -4.91
N PRO A 46 -16.26 -20.43 -5.77
CA PRO A 46 -17.58 -20.98 -5.40
C PRO A 46 -17.52 -22.14 -4.41
N SER A 47 -16.44 -22.92 -4.42
CA SER A 47 -16.22 -24.05 -3.50
C SER A 47 -15.54 -23.66 -2.18
N GLY A 48 -15.02 -22.43 -2.07
CA GLY A 48 -14.20 -21.99 -0.94
C GLY A 48 -12.84 -22.71 -0.84
N GLY A 49 -12.43 -23.45 -1.87
CA GLY A 49 -11.15 -24.18 -1.90
C GLY A 49 -10.00 -23.38 -2.53
N GLY A 50 -10.29 -22.22 -3.12
CA GLY A 50 -9.29 -21.41 -3.82
C GLY A 50 -8.40 -20.62 -2.90
N MET A 51 -7.24 -20.23 -3.43
CA MET A 51 -6.24 -19.37 -2.78
C MET A 51 -5.62 -18.41 -3.77
N ARG A 52 -5.10 -17.29 -3.25
CA ARG A 52 -4.39 -16.29 -4.02
C ARG A 52 -3.19 -15.74 -3.26
N SER A 53 -2.06 -15.70 -3.93
CA SER A 53 -0.89 -14.94 -3.55
C SER A 53 -0.86 -13.64 -4.36
N LEU A 54 -0.74 -12.51 -3.69
CA LEU A 54 -0.66 -11.18 -4.31
C LEU A 54 0.60 -10.47 -3.81
N THR A 55 1.56 -10.29 -4.71
CA THR A 55 2.77 -9.48 -4.43
C THR A 55 2.64 -8.13 -5.10
N ASN A 56 2.54 -7.07 -4.30
CA ASN A 56 2.56 -5.70 -4.79
C ASN A 56 3.99 -5.14 -4.74
N ILE A 57 4.53 -4.75 -5.88
CA ILE A 57 5.78 -3.99 -6.01
C ILE A 57 5.39 -2.51 -6.13
N GLN A 58 5.83 -1.67 -5.16
CA GLN A 58 5.26 -0.33 -4.99
C GLN A 58 6.32 0.77 -4.94
N PRO A 59 7.07 1.08 -6.03
CA PRO A 59 8.01 2.19 -6.02
C PRO A 59 7.33 3.52 -5.72
N VAL A 60 7.91 4.28 -4.79
CA VAL A 60 7.53 5.65 -4.43
C VAL A 60 8.67 6.59 -4.76
N LEU A 61 8.40 7.53 -5.66
CA LEU A 61 9.40 8.46 -6.21
C LEU A 61 8.97 9.91 -5.92
N PRO A 62 9.65 10.61 -5.01
CA PRO A 62 9.39 12.02 -4.75
C PRO A 62 10.16 12.93 -5.72
N PHE A 63 9.46 13.91 -6.27
CA PHE A 63 10.01 14.97 -7.10
C PHE A 63 9.76 16.33 -6.45
N THR A 64 10.77 17.17 -6.35
CA THR A 64 10.62 18.54 -5.89
C THR A 64 10.07 19.39 -7.04
N LEU A 65 8.90 19.98 -6.87
CA LEU A 65 8.32 20.90 -7.86
C LEU A 65 8.83 22.32 -7.69
N ASN A 66 8.82 22.83 -6.46
CA ASN A 66 9.29 24.16 -6.07
C ASN A 66 9.62 24.17 -4.56
N ASP A 67 9.78 25.34 -3.96
CA ASP A 67 10.13 25.47 -2.54
C ASP A 67 9.02 25.00 -1.59
N ASP A 68 7.77 24.99 -2.02
CA ASP A 68 6.61 24.68 -1.18
C ASP A 68 5.99 23.31 -1.47
N TRP A 69 6.22 22.72 -2.65
CA TRP A 69 5.51 21.54 -3.12
C TRP A 69 6.42 20.43 -3.60
N ASN A 70 6.03 19.20 -3.27
CA ASN A 70 6.52 17.96 -3.89
C ASN A 70 5.43 17.30 -4.73
N LEU A 71 5.84 16.58 -5.76
CA LEU A 71 5.04 15.59 -6.46
C LEU A 71 5.54 14.19 -6.05
N ILE A 72 4.66 13.38 -5.52
CA ILE A 72 4.98 11.99 -5.16
C ILE A 72 4.32 11.08 -6.18
N SER A 73 5.13 10.34 -6.92
CA SER A 73 4.68 9.30 -7.86
C SER A 73 4.70 7.95 -7.14
N ARG A 74 3.55 7.27 -7.05
CA ARG A 74 3.43 5.94 -6.48
C ARG A 74 2.83 5.00 -7.50
N THR A 75 3.58 3.97 -7.85
CA THR A 75 3.13 2.89 -8.72
C THR A 75 2.79 1.68 -7.87
N ILE A 76 1.76 0.93 -8.21
CA ILE A 76 1.47 -0.39 -7.64
C ILE A 76 1.41 -1.36 -8.81
N LEU A 77 2.37 -2.28 -8.85
CA LEU A 77 2.43 -3.39 -9.81
C LEU A 77 2.06 -4.68 -9.07
N PRO A 78 0.87 -5.25 -9.30
CA PRO A 78 0.48 -6.52 -8.69
C PRO A 78 1.02 -7.71 -9.50
N VAL A 79 1.67 -8.64 -8.81
CA VAL A 79 2.00 -9.97 -9.31
C VAL A 79 1.10 -10.95 -8.59
N ILE A 80 0.32 -11.70 -9.34
CA ILE A 80 -0.79 -12.54 -8.85
C ILE A 80 -0.48 -13.98 -9.18
N ASP A 81 -0.74 -14.86 -8.22
CA ASP A 81 -0.76 -16.31 -8.41
C ASP A 81 -2.00 -16.86 -7.69
N GLN A 82 -2.94 -17.42 -8.46
CA GLN A 82 -4.22 -17.90 -7.94
C GLN A 82 -4.56 -19.30 -8.44
N HIS A 83 -5.14 -20.10 -7.53
CA HIS A 83 -5.45 -21.49 -7.78
C HIS A 83 -6.79 -21.87 -7.14
N GLY A 84 -7.48 -22.83 -7.77
CA GLY A 84 -8.71 -23.44 -7.26
C GLY A 84 -9.92 -22.49 -7.22
N LEU A 85 -9.91 -21.40 -7.98
CA LEU A 85 -11.00 -20.43 -8.01
C LEU A 85 -12.17 -20.90 -8.87
N ALA A 86 -11.96 -21.88 -9.74
CA ALA A 86 -13.01 -22.49 -10.55
C ALA A 86 -12.79 -24.01 -10.67
N PRO A 87 -13.87 -24.80 -10.95
CA PRO A 87 -13.76 -26.23 -11.12
C PRO A 87 -12.75 -26.64 -12.21
N GLY A 88 -11.95 -27.67 -11.94
CA GLY A 88 -10.96 -28.19 -12.90
C GLY A 88 -9.76 -27.29 -13.16
N GLY A 89 -9.51 -26.25 -12.33
CA GLY A 89 -8.37 -25.34 -12.49
C GLY A 89 -8.55 -24.32 -13.62
N ALA A 90 -9.76 -24.10 -14.12
CA ALA A 90 -10.02 -23.18 -15.24
C ALA A 90 -9.61 -21.74 -14.95
N ALA A 91 -9.57 -21.33 -13.67
CA ALA A 91 -9.16 -20.01 -13.22
C ALA A 91 -7.76 -20.00 -12.55
N ASP A 92 -6.98 -21.07 -12.68
CA ASP A 92 -5.60 -21.12 -12.19
C ASP A 92 -4.73 -20.26 -13.11
N LYS A 93 -4.21 -19.16 -12.58
CA LYS A 93 -3.45 -18.18 -13.33
C LYS A 93 -2.33 -17.58 -12.50
N SER A 94 -1.20 -17.36 -13.15
CA SER A 94 -0.08 -16.60 -12.59
C SER A 94 0.36 -15.52 -13.58
N GLY A 95 0.57 -14.31 -13.11
CA GLY A 95 0.98 -13.21 -13.97
C GLY A 95 0.96 -11.87 -13.28
N VAL A 96 1.02 -10.80 -14.07
CA VAL A 96 0.84 -9.43 -13.59
C VAL A 96 -0.61 -9.00 -13.75
N GLY A 97 -1.09 -8.20 -12.82
CA GLY A 97 -2.39 -7.53 -12.93
C GLY A 97 -2.26 -6.10 -13.45
N ASP A 98 -3.32 -5.34 -13.33
CA ASP A 98 -3.37 -3.96 -13.78
C ASP A 98 -2.57 -3.04 -12.84
N VAL A 99 -1.73 -2.21 -13.43
CA VAL A 99 -0.93 -1.23 -12.70
C VAL A 99 -1.81 -0.06 -12.27
N THR A 100 -1.69 0.31 -11.00
CA THR A 100 -2.25 1.56 -10.50
C THR A 100 -1.13 2.59 -10.33
N GLN A 101 -1.26 3.73 -11.01
CA GLN A 101 -0.36 4.87 -10.90
C GLN A 101 -1.06 6.02 -10.19
N SER A 102 -0.49 6.50 -9.08
CA SER A 102 -1.00 7.65 -8.35
C SER A 102 0.02 8.78 -8.31
N PHE A 103 -0.44 10.00 -8.42
CA PHE A 103 0.36 11.20 -8.26
C PHE A 103 -0.24 12.06 -7.14
N PHE A 104 0.58 12.40 -6.13
CA PHE A 104 0.16 13.26 -5.04
C PHE A 104 0.94 14.57 -5.08
N PHE A 105 0.25 15.67 -5.26
CA PHE A 105 0.77 16.99 -4.97
C PHE A 105 0.67 17.19 -3.46
N SER A 106 1.81 17.34 -2.81
CA SER A 106 1.89 17.41 -1.34
C SER A 106 2.70 18.65 -0.91
N PRO A 107 2.17 19.51 -0.04
CA PRO A 107 2.95 20.58 0.58
C PRO A 107 4.14 19.99 1.33
N LYS A 108 5.31 20.65 1.24
CA LYS A 108 6.52 20.21 1.98
C LYS A 108 6.39 20.37 3.49
N LYS A 109 5.56 21.31 3.92
CA LYS A 109 5.31 21.58 5.33
C LYS A 109 3.92 21.07 5.71
N PRO A 110 3.79 20.43 6.87
CA PRO A 110 2.48 20.15 7.43
C PRO A 110 1.68 21.44 7.67
N THR A 111 0.37 21.31 7.76
CA THR A 111 -0.51 22.42 8.20
C THR A 111 -0.17 22.85 9.62
N ASP A 112 -0.66 24.02 10.05
CA ASP A 112 -0.48 24.53 11.43
C ASP A 112 -0.98 23.55 12.49
N SER A 113 -1.99 22.75 12.17
CA SER A 113 -2.52 21.68 13.03
C SER A 113 -1.72 20.37 12.93
N GLY A 114 -0.64 20.32 12.14
CA GLY A 114 0.29 19.18 12.00
C GLY A 114 -0.18 18.08 11.05
N TRP A 115 -1.15 18.34 10.16
CA TRP A 115 -1.55 17.42 9.11
C TRP A 115 -0.63 17.49 7.89
N ILE A 116 -0.22 16.31 7.40
CA ILE A 116 0.45 16.12 6.12
C ILE A 116 -0.63 15.73 5.13
N LEU A 117 -0.69 16.43 4.00
CA LEU A 117 -1.74 16.27 3.00
C LEU A 117 -1.14 15.96 1.64
N GLY A 118 -1.87 15.23 0.83
CA GLY A 118 -1.56 15.02 -0.57
C GLY A 118 -2.83 14.75 -1.37
N ALA A 119 -2.89 15.25 -2.59
CA ALA A 119 -4.02 15.02 -3.49
C ALA A 119 -3.55 15.03 -4.95
N GLY A 120 -4.26 14.32 -5.82
CA GLY A 120 -3.97 14.30 -7.24
C GLY A 120 -4.73 13.21 -7.99
N PRO A 121 -4.30 12.86 -9.21
CA PRO A 121 -4.93 11.80 -10.00
C PRO A 121 -4.40 10.41 -9.63
N ALA A 122 -5.28 9.41 -9.76
CA ALA A 122 -4.95 7.99 -9.83
C ALA A 122 -5.42 7.42 -11.16
N ILE A 123 -4.62 6.57 -11.76
CA ILE A 123 -4.83 5.98 -13.08
C ILE A 123 -4.71 4.46 -12.95
N LEU A 124 -5.68 3.70 -13.41
CA LEU A 124 -5.56 2.27 -13.64
C LEU A 124 -5.16 2.05 -15.09
N ILE A 125 -4.12 1.24 -15.29
CA ILE A 125 -3.54 0.93 -16.59
C ILE A 125 -3.76 -0.55 -16.84
N PRO A 126 -4.44 -0.97 -17.92
CA PRO A 126 -4.72 -2.37 -18.22
C PRO A 126 -3.45 -3.09 -18.70
N THR A 127 -2.61 -3.49 -17.77
CA THR A 127 -1.34 -4.17 -18.02
C THR A 127 -1.37 -5.64 -17.66
N GLY A 128 -2.53 -6.15 -17.25
CA GLY A 128 -2.69 -7.53 -16.87
C GLY A 128 -2.27 -8.49 -17.98
N SER A 129 -1.59 -9.57 -17.61
CA SER A 129 -1.03 -10.54 -18.55
C SER A 129 -2.05 -11.59 -19.01
N ASP A 130 -3.23 -11.60 -18.41
CA ASP A 130 -4.33 -12.52 -18.69
C ASP A 130 -5.66 -11.84 -18.35
N ASP A 131 -6.74 -12.18 -19.07
CA ASP A 131 -8.07 -11.58 -18.90
C ASP A 131 -8.62 -11.77 -17.47
N LEU A 132 -8.27 -12.88 -16.79
CA LEU A 132 -8.66 -13.14 -15.40
C LEU A 132 -7.85 -12.32 -14.37
N LEU A 133 -6.78 -11.66 -14.79
CA LEU A 133 -5.90 -10.84 -13.96
C LEU A 133 -6.00 -9.34 -14.28
N SER A 134 -6.79 -8.96 -15.28
CA SER A 134 -6.95 -7.58 -15.77
C SER A 134 -8.41 -7.16 -15.81
N SER A 135 -8.66 -5.89 -15.60
CA SER A 135 -9.94 -5.26 -15.94
C SER A 135 -10.07 -4.98 -17.43
N GLU A 136 -8.94 -4.98 -18.16
CA GLU A 136 -8.82 -4.61 -19.58
C GLU A 136 -9.34 -3.18 -19.87
N GLN A 137 -9.42 -2.35 -18.85
CA GLN A 137 -9.99 -1.01 -18.93
C GLN A 137 -9.00 0.03 -18.36
N TRP A 138 -8.88 1.15 -19.04
CA TRP A 138 -8.32 2.35 -18.46
C TRP A 138 -9.32 2.95 -17.48
N ALA A 139 -8.85 3.37 -16.30
CA ALA A 139 -9.66 4.13 -15.37
C ALA A 139 -8.87 5.30 -14.79
N LEU A 140 -9.59 6.37 -14.45
CA LEU A 140 -9.03 7.61 -13.92
C LEU A 140 -9.92 8.11 -12.80
N GLY A 141 -9.29 8.76 -11.81
CA GLY A 141 -10.03 9.44 -10.76
C GLY A 141 -9.13 10.14 -9.75
N PRO A 142 -9.70 10.75 -8.72
CA PRO A 142 -8.96 11.45 -7.68
C PRO A 142 -8.33 10.47 -6.68
N THR A 143 -7.18 10.85 -6.14
CA THR A 143 -6.59 10.24 -4.94
C THR A 143 -6.24 11.31 -3.93
N VAL A 144 -6.44 11.00 -2.65
CA VAL A 144 -6.14 11.89 -1.54
C VAL A 144 -5.49 11.13 -0.39
N VAL A 145 -4.66 11.82 0.36
CA VAL A 145 -4.10 11.32 1.62
C VAL A 145 -4.06 12.43 2.65
N ALA A 146 -4.42 12.09 3.87
CA ALA A 146 -4.27 12.96 5.03
C ALA A 146 -3.75 12.14 6.21
N LEU A 147 -2.65 12.58 6.81
CA LEU A 147 -2.09 11.90 7.98
C LEU A 147 -1.50 12.89 8.97
N LYS A 148 -1.38 12.43 10.22
CA LYS A 148 -0.71 13.16 11.29
C LYS A 148 0.23 12.23 12.05
N GLN A 149 1.42 12.75 12.35
CA GLN A 149 2.47 12.02 13.07
C GLN A 149 2.86 12.81 14.32
N SER A 150 2.73 12.20 15.49
CA SER A 150 3.09 12.83 16.76
C SER A 150 3.35 11.78 17.85
N ASN A 151 4.41 11.96 18.64
CA ASN A 151 4.72 11.12 19.80
C ASN A 151 4.73 9.61 19.50
N GLY A 152 5.35 9.22 18.38
CA GLY A 152 5.40 7.82 17.92
C GLY A 152 4.13 7.33 17.21
N TRP A 153 3.02 8.06 17.28
CA TRP A 153 1.78 7.72 16.60
C TRP A 153 1.76 8.27 15.18
N THR A 154 1.33 7.43 14.24
CA THR A 154 0.96 7.79 12.88
C THR A 154 -0.48 7.38 12.65
N ARG A 155 -1.33 8.31 12.23
CA ARG A 155 -2.74 8.06 11.91
C ARG A 155 -3.13 8.82 10.65
N GLY A 156 -3.97 8.21 9.83
CA GLY A 156 -4.40 8.85 8.60
C GLY A 156 -5.32 8.00 7.78
N ILE A 157 -5.61 8.52 6.61
CA ILE A 157 -6.41 7.86 5.59
C ILE A 157 -5.84 8.17 4.22
N LEU A 158 -5.78 7.16 3.36
CA LEU A 158 -5.60 7.30 1.93
C LEU A 158 -6.88 6.82 1.26
N ALA A 159 -7.35 7.55 0.26
CA ALA A 159 -8.52 7.18 -0.50
C ALA A 159 -8.33 7.52 -1.97
N ASN A 160 -8.93 6.72 -2.85
CA ASN A 160 -9.10 7.06 -4.26
C ASN A 160 -10.45 6.56 -4.77
N HIS A 161 -10.86 7.11 -5.90
CA HIS A 161 -11.98 6.59 -6.67
C HIS A 161 -11.56 6.50 -8.12
N LEU A 162 -11.94 5.42 -8.79
CA LEU A 162 -11.60 5.16 -10.18
C LEU A 162 -12.87 4.93 -11.00
N TRP A 163 -13.00 5.67 -12.09
CA TRP A 163 -14.03 5.49 -13.11
C TRP A 163 -13.40 4.95 -14.38
N GLY A 164 -13.93 3.87 -14.93
CA GLY A 164 -13.55 3.36 -16.25
C GLY A 164 -13.82 4.39 -17.34
N LEU A 165 -12.87 4.56 -18.24
CA LEU A 165 -12.95 5.56 -19.32
C LEU A 165 -13.72 5.02 -20.54
N ASP A 166 -13.82 3.71 -20.68
CA ASP A 166 -14.51 3.08 -21.81
C ASP A 166 -16.03 3.02 -21.56
N ASP A 167 -16.80 3.43 -22.54
CA ASP A 167 -18.28 3.37 -22.46
C ASP A 167 -18.82 1.95 -22.72
N SER A 168 -18.01 1.11 -23.34
CA SER A 168 -18.30 -0.30 -23.63
C SER A 168 -17.14 -1.15 -23.11
N PRO A 169 -17.19 -1.64 -21.87
CA PRO A 169 -16.18 -2.54 -21.36
C PRO A 169 -16.16 -3.82 -22.19
N PRO A 170 -15.05 -4.59 -22.19
CA PRO A 170 -14.98 -5.90 -22.82
C PRO A 170 -16.13 -6.80 -22.39
N ASP A 171 -16.58 -7.67 -23.27
CA ASP A 171 -17.66 -8.61 -22.99
C ASP A 171 -17.40 -9.39 -21.68
N GLU A 172 -18.43 -9.56 -20.87
CA GLU A 172 -18.39 -10.25 -19.56
C GLU A 172 -17.67 -9.48 -18.42
N LYS A 173 -17.22 -8.21 -18.65
CA LYS A 173 -16.61 -7.40 -17.60
C LYS A 173 -17.45 -6.19 -17.24
N ASP A 174 -17.57 -5.95 -15.94
CA ASP A 174 -18.19 -4.74 -15.43
C ASP A 174 -17.29 -3.52 -15.67
N LYS A 175 -17.92 -2.37 -15.97
CA LYS A 175 -17.21 -1.10 -16.03
C LYS A 175 -16.53 -0.79 -14.70
N VAL A 176 -15.24 -0.44 -14.73
CA VAL A 176 -14.53 -0.04 -13.51
C VAL A 176 -15.23 1.16 -12.87
N ASN A 177 -15.71 0.96 -11.64
CA ASN A 177 -16.30 2.02 -10.82
C ASN A 177 -16.11 1.61 -9.36
N SER A 178 -15.00 2.05 -8.74
CA SER A 178 -14.62 1.59 -7.42
C SER A 178 -14.02 2.69 -6.55
N THR A 179 -14.34 2.62 -5.25
CA THR A 179 -13.75 3.49 -4.22
C THR A 179 -12.84 2.66 -3.33
N PHE A 180 -11.59 3.06 -3.20
CA PHE A 180 -10.62 2.50 -2.28
C PHE A 180 -10.48 3.39 -1.04
N LEU A 181 -10.49 2.78 0.13
CA LEU A 181 -10.32 3.45 1.43
C LEU A 181 -9.28 2.70 2.27
N GLN A 182 -8.26 3.42 2.72
CA GLN A 182 -7.20 2.88 3.58
C GLN A 182 -7.00 3.77 4.81
N PRO A 183 -7.88 3.71 5.83
CA PRO A 183 -7.55 4.24 7.15
C PRO A 183 -6.45 3.40 7.78
N PHE A 184 -5.53 4.07 8.50
CA PHE A 184 -4.41 3.43 9.17
C PHE A 184 -4.08 4.12 10.50
N LEU A 185 -3.64 3.30 11.46
CA LEU A 185 -3.15 3.73 12.76
C LEU A 185 -1.92 2.89 13.12
N SER A 186 -0.85 3.52 13.56
CA SER A 186 0.33 2.82 14.03
C SER A 186 1.04 3.55 15.17
N PHE A 187 1.79 2.80 15.96
CA PHE A 187 2.63 3.31 17.02
C PHE A 187 4.05 2.73 16.87
N THR A 188 5.04 3.60 16.84
CA THR A 188 6.47 3.25 16.80
C THR A 188 7.10 3.51 18.17
N ASN A 189 7.70 2.48 18.75
CA ASN A 189 8.41 2.57 20.00
C ASN A 189 9.85 3.10 19.86
N SER A 190 10.57 3.23 20.98
CA SER A 190 11.97 3.71 21.00
C SER A 190 12.99 2.75 20.37
N GLN A 191 12.59 1.51 20.09
CA GLN A 191 13.40 0.51 19.41
C GLN A 191 13.11 0.45 17.90
N PHE A 192 12.33 1.41 17.40
CA PHE A 192 11.89 1.50 15.99
C PHE A 192 11.09 0.28 15.52
N THR A 193 10.40 -0.36 16.45
CA THR A 193 9.38 -1.36 16.18
C THR A 193 8.03 -0.63 16.09
N THR A 194 7.33 -0.84 14.99
CA THR A 194 6.00 -0.25 14.74
C THR A 194 4.93 -1.33 14.82
N TYR A 195 3.90 -1.07 15.61
CA TYR A 195 2.67 -1.85 15.66
C TYR A 195 1.60 -1.08 14.90
N GLY A 196 0.94 -1.72 13.97
CA GLY A 196 -0.01 -1.06 13.08
C GLY A 196 -1.27 -1.88 12.84
N ILE A 197 -2.33 -1.14 12.52
CA ILE A 197 -3.58 -1.66 11.99
C ILE A 197 -3.99 -0.81 10.80
N ASN A 198 -4.43 -1.43 9.73
CA ASN A 198 -5.11 -0.76 8.63
C ASN A 198 -6.18 -1.67 8.02
N THR A 199 -7.02 -1.07 7.20
CA THR A 199 -7.79 -1.77 6.19
C THR A 199 -7.44 -1.22 4.81
N GLU A 200 -7.58 -2.03 3.79
CA GLU A 200 -7.47 -1.66 2.37
C GLU A 200 -8.79 -2.02 1.71
N SER A 201 -9.84 -1.31 2.13
CA SER A 201 -11.21 -1.59 1.73
C SER A 201 -11.51 -1.05 0.34
N THR A 202 -12.21 -1.83 -0.45
CA THR A 202 -12.70 -1.41 -1.76
C THR A 202 -14.20 -1.62 -1.84
N TYR A 203 -14.92 -0.61 -2.33
CA TYR A 203 -16.33 -0.72 -2.70
C TYR A 203 -16.46 -0.69 -4.22
N ASN A 204 -17.00 -1.77 -4.78
CA ASN A 204 -17.36 -1.84 -6.18
C ASN A 204 -18.80 -1.32 -6.35
N TRP A 205 -18.95 -0.23 -7.11
CA TRP A 205 -20.26 0.42 -7.33
C TRP A 205 -21.13 -0.31 -8.35
N GLN A 206 -20.54 -1.17 -9.18
CA GLN A 206 -21.30 -1.98 -10.16
C GLN A 206 -21.94 -3.18 -9.49
N SER A 207 -21.14 -4.02 -8.82
CA SER A 207 -21.66 -5.18 -8.07
C SER A 207 -22.30 -4.76 -6.73
N ARG A 208 -22.03 -3.55 -6.20
CA ARG A 208 -22.45 -3.04 -4.89
C ARG A 208 -21.90 -3.86 -3.72
N GLU A 209 -20.67 -4.34 -3.87
CA GLU A 209 -20.01 -5.20 -2.90
C GLU A 209 -18.81 -4.52 -2.25
N TRP A 210 -18.60 -4.86 -1.00
CA TRP A 210 -17.41 -4.48 -0.24
C TRP A 210 -16.38 -5.60 -0.22
N SER A 211 -15.11 -5.17 -0.21
CA SER A 211 -13.96 -6.00 0.12
C SER A 211 -13.25 -5.33 1.30
N ILE A 212 -13.32 -5.92 2.51
CA ILE A 212 -12.85 -5.29 3.75
C ILE A 212 -11.87 -6.22 4.48
N PRO A 213 -10.57 -6.16 4.16
CA PRO A 213 -9.53 -6.83 4.95
C PRO A 213 -9.10 -5.94 6.13
N ILE A 214 -8.92 -6.52 7.31
CA ILE A 214 -8.21 -5.90 8.43
C ILE A 214 -6.83 -6.51 8.52
N ASN A 215 -5.80 -5.67 8.53
CA ASN A 215 -4.40 -6.07 8.65
C ASN A 215 -3.85 -5.60 9.99
N LEU A 216 -3.35 -6.53 10.79
CA LEU A 216 -2.55 -6.23 11.99
C LEU A 216 -1.08 -6.47 11.62
N MET A 217 -0.20 -5.54 11.96
CA MET A 217 1.17 -5.57 11.47
C MET A 217 2.17 -5.22 12.56
N VAL A 218 3.27 -5.96 12.57
CA VAL A 218 4.50 -5.57 13.28
C VAL A 218 5.56 -5.29 12.23
N THR A 219 6.19 -4.12 12.33
CA THR A 219 7.22 -3.67 11.40
C THR A 219 8.48 -3.32 12.17
N GLN A 220 9.63 -3.79 11.73
CA GLN A 220 10.93 -3.45 12.32
C GLN A 220 11.80 -2.71 11.31
N LEU A 221 12.32 -1.54 11.71
CA LEU A 221 13.36 -0.86 10.96
C LEU A 221 14.70 -1.56 11.20
N LEU A 222 15.39 -1.88 10.13
CA LEU A 222 16.70 -2.56 10.11
C LEU A 222 17.66 -1.78 9.24
N LYS A 223 18.97 -1.99 9.47
CA LYS A 223 20.03 -1.51 8.59
C LYS A 223 20.95 -2.68 8.25
N ILE A 224 20.89 -3.16 7.00
CA ILE A 224 21.67 -4.31 6.53
C ILE A 224 22.75 -3.80 5.58
N LYS A 225 24.03 -3.99 5.94
CA LYS A 225 25.18 -3.51 5.16
C LYS A 225 25.09 -2.03 4.77
N GLY A 226 24.55 -1.19 5.67
CA GLY A 226 24.38 0.23 5.43
C GLY A 226 23.05 0.63 4.77
N GLN A 227 22.33 -0.31 4.15
CA GLN A 227 21.02 -0.07 3.54
C GLN A 227 19.92 -0.12 4.59
N PRO A 228 19.18 1.00 4.83
CA PRO A 228 18.01 0.98 5.69
C PRO A 228 16.84 0.30 4.97
N LEU A 229 16.12 -0.52 5.71
CA LEU A 229 14.90 -1.18 5.23
C LEU A 229 13.95 -1.46 6.40
N THR A 230 12.66 -1.67 6.10
CA THR A 230 11.73 -2.19 7.08
C THR A 230 11.29 -3.60 6.68
N VAL A 231 11.12 -4.46 7.67
CA VAL A 231 10.50 -5.78 7.52
C VAL A 231 9.20 -5.78 8.30
N GLN A 232 8.12 -6.17 7.66
CA GLN A 232 6.77 -6.19 8.21
C GLN A 232 6.19 -7.60 8.10
N ALA A 233 5.44 -8.02 9.13
CA ALA A 233 4.64 -9.23 9.07
C ALA A 233 3.39 -9.09 9.94
N GLY A 234 2.33 -9.82 9.60
CA GLY A 234 1.14 -9.89 10.41
C GLY A 234 -0.03 -10.64 9.79
N PRO A 235 -1.04 -10.97 10.61
CA PRO A 235 -2.26 -11.58 10.12
C PRO A 235 -3.14 -10.57 9.38
N ARG A 236 -3.91 -11.11 8.46
CA ARG A 236 -4.94 -10.44 7.70
C ARG A 236 -6.25 -11.19 7.88
N TYR A 237 -7.35 -10.49 8.08
CA TYR A 237 -8.67 -11.10 8.23
C TYR A 237 -9.69 -10.36 7.36
N TRP A 238 -10.42 -11.10 6.55
CA TRP A 238 -11.51 -10.57 5.73
C TRP A 238 -12.79 -10.50 6.53
N ILE A 239 -13.28 -9.27 6.80
CA ILE A 239 -14.56 -9.02 7.47
C ILE A 239 -15.70 -9.15 6.47
N GLU A 240 -15.48 -8.63 5.26
CA GLU A 240 -16.43 -8.68 4.16
C GLU A 240 -15.66 -8.85 2.84
N SER A 241 -16.26 -9.57 1.91
CA SER A 241 -15.71 -9.90 0.61
C SER A 241 -16.85 -10.34 -0.31
N PRO A 242 -16.76 -10.14 -1.63
CA PRO A 242 -17.67 -10.79 -2.59
C PRO A 242 -17.76 -12.29 -2.37
N ASP A 243 -18.87 -12.91 -2.79
CA ASP A 243 -19.15 -14.33 -2.52
C ASP A 243 -18.01 -15.27 -2.93
N ASP A 244 -17.37 -15.01 -4.08
CA ASP A 244 -16.22 -15.78 -4.57
C ASP A 244 -14.86 -15.19 -4.14
N GLY A 245 -14.87 -14.13 -3.36
CA GLY A 245 -13.69 -13.46 -2.84
C GLY A 245 -13.04 -14.18 -1.66
N PRO A 246 -11.91 -13.66 -1.17
CA PRO A 246 -11.19 -14.26 -0.06
C PRO A 246 -11.94 -14.13 1.26
N GLN A 247 -11.92 -15.20 2.07
CA GLN A 247 -12.62 -15.25 3.34
C GLN A 247 -11.71 -15.68 4.51
N GLY A 248 -12.04 -15.17 5.70
CA GLY A 248 -11.35 -15.55 6.93
C GLY A 248 -9.91 -15.04 7.01
N TRP A 249 -9.01 -15.91 7.47
CA TRP A 249 -7.63 -15.53 7.75
C TRP A 249 -6.72 -15.66 6.53
N GLY A 250 -5.89 -14.64 6.35
CA GLY A 250 -4.72 -14.60 5.48
C GLY A 250 -3.52 -14.08 6.25
N PHE A 251 -2.44 -13.79 5.56
CA PHE A 251 -1.27 -13.14 6.16
C PHE A 251 -0.62 -12.17 5.17
N ARG A 252 0.16 -11.26 5.74
CA ARG A 252 0.97 -10.28 5.01
C ARG A 252 2.41 -10.32 5.48
N VAL A 253 3.33 -10.24 4.52
CA VAL A 253 4.74 -9.95 4.76
C VAL A 253 5.16 -8.85 3.79
N ALA A 254 5.97 -7.90 4.26
CA ALA A 254 6.53 -6.89 3.37
C ALA A 254 7.97 -6.55 3.73
N VAL A 255 8.74 -6.18 2.71
CA VAL A 255 10.05 -5.55 2.86
C VAL A 255 10.01 -4.22 2.12
N THR A 256 10.40 -3.15 2.80
CA THR A 256 10.50 -1.82 2.16
C THR A 256 11.94 -1.35 2.19
N PHE A 257 12.56 -1.21 1.04
CA PHE A 257 13.87 -0.58 0.91
C PHE A 257 13.71 0.93 0.96
N LEU A 258 14.52 1.60 1.79
CA LEU A 258 14.46 3.05 2.02
C LEU A 258 15.74 3.68 1.47
N PHE A 259 15.59 4.76 0.70
CA PHE A 259 16.70 5.48 0.08
C PHE A 259 16.58 6.95 0.48
N PRO A 260 17.09 7.31 1.69
CA PRO A 260 17.09 8.71 2.15
C PRO A 260 17.89 9.60 1.19
N ARG A 261 17.46 10.84 1.06
CA ARG A 261 18.12 11.88 0.25
C ARG A 261 19.19 12.59 1.05
#